data_7122879ef7a61b97aff012f46c346f84
#
_entry.id   7122879ef7a61b97aff012f46c346f84
#
_cell.length_a   1.000
_cell.length_b   1.000
_cell.length_c   1.000
_cell.angle_alpha   90.00
_cell.angle_beta   90.00
_cell.angle_gamma   90.00
#
_symmetry.space_group_name_H-M   'P 1'
#
loop_
_entity.id
_entity.type
_entity.pdbx_description
1 polymer ?
#
loop_
_entity_poly.entity_id
_entity_poly.type
_entity_poly.pdbx_seq_one_letter_code
_entity_poly.pdbx_strand_id
1 'polypeptide(L)'
;VKQVSDEEHKELSPQWVYEIFEDNYIHYTPYFQISECHFRQDDGIMAEATIQYGEKKTIVDANGNGRLDAISNTIKQYFGITYELSTYEEHALSHGSSSKAMAYVGITHDGKNYWGAGMDEDIIKASIHALVVAVNKLPEMTKDDNHQDDRLVSMLNYIQTNYQTVTLENMAEQFHLSEPYISKYIKDKSGKTFGEHVAHTRMKRAKTLLKNGNMTVENI
;
A
#
# COMPACT_ATOMS: atom_id res chain seq x y z
N VAL A 1 -1.53 3.26 16.91
CA VAL A 1 -0.93 4.12 17.94
C VAL A 1 -1.10 3.50 19.32
N LYS A 2 -2.34 3.31 19.83
CA LYS A 2 -2.58 2.72 21.16
C LYS A 2 -1.91 1.35 21.32
N GLN A 3 -2.10 0.45 20.38
CA GLN A 3 -1.50 -0.89 20.41
C GLN A 3 0.03 -0.83 20.48
N VAL A 4 0.67 0.02 19.70
CA VAL A 4 2.14 0.20 19.68
C VAL A 4 2.62 0.79 21.02
N SER A 5 1.88 1.76 21.59
CA SER A 5 2.20 2.33 22.90
C SER A 5 2.08 1.30 24.02
N ASP A 6 1.07 0.43 23.95
CA ASP A 6 0.84 -0.64 24.94
C ASP A 6 1.92 -1.75 24.85
N GLU A 7 2.36 -2.10 23.62
CA GLU A 7 3.42 -3.09 23.38
C GLU A 7 4.81 -2.60 23.82
N GLU A 8 5.13 -1.33 23.57
CA GLU A 8 6.42 -0.74 23.90
C GLU A 8 6.50 -0.19 25.32
N HIS A 9 5.38 -0.10 26.04
CA HIS A 9 5.27 0.49 27.39
C HIS A 9 5.90 1.89 27.52
N LYS A 10 5.81 2.71 26.45
CA LYS A 10 6.38 4.06 26.38
C LYS A 10 5.40 5.05 25.77
N GLU A 11 5.52 6.31 26.17
CA GLU A 11 4.90 7.42 25.42
C GLU A 11 5.57 7.55 24.05
N LEU A 12 4.73 7.55 23.00
CA LEU A 12 5.20 7.72 21.63
C LEU A 12 5.49 9.19 21.36
N SER A 13 6.64 9.49 20.76
CA SER A 13 6.92 10.84 20.30
C SER A 13 5.97 11.26 19.17
N PRO A 14 5.68 12.58 18.99
CA PRO A 14 4.87 13.05 17.87
C PRO A 14 5.39 12.57 16.50
N GLN A 15 6.70 12.51 16.34
CA GLN A 15 7.34 12.01 15.13
C GLN A 15 7.01 10.54 14.89
N TRP A 16 7.08 9.71 15.92
CA TRP A 16 6.76 8.29 15.80
C TRP A 16 5.28 8.04 15.53
N VAL A 17 4.39 8.85 16.13
CA VAL A 17 2.95 8.81 15.79
C VAL A 17 2.72 9.14 14.31
N TYR A 18 3.45 10.12 13.78
CA TYR A 18 3.37 10.50 12.38
C TYR A 18 3.88 9.38 11.45
N GLU A 19 5.01 8.76 11.77
CA GLU A 19 5.54 7.61 11.03
C GLU A 19 4.54 6.43 11.01
N ILE A 20 3.94 6.09 12.16
CA ILE A 20 2.88 5.07 12.23
C ILE A 20 1.70 5.44 11.33
N PHE A 21 1.33 6.73 11.28
CA PHE A 21 0.26 7.19 10.40
C PHE A 21 0.64 7.05 8.92
N GLU A 22 1.83 7.51 8.54
CA GLU A 22 2.31 7.40 7.15
C GLU A 22 2.33 5.93 6.69
N ASP A 23 2.88 5.02 7.50
CA ASP A 23 2.99 3.60 7.16
C ASP A 23 1.64 2.91 7.01
N ASN A 24 0.63 3.31 7.79
CA ASN A 24 -0.69 2.66 7.78
C ASN A 24 -1.68 3.27 6.80
N TYR A 25 -1.45 4.50 6.32
CA TYR A 25 -2.43 5.24 5.54
C TYR A 25 -1.87 5.86 4.26
N ILE A 26 -0.65 6.38 4.28
CA ILE A 26 -0.08 7.11 3.13
C ILE A 26 0.78 6.16 2.29
N HIS A 27 1.70 5.43 2.91
CA HIS A 27 2.57 4.45 2.26
C HIS A 27 1.95 3.04 2.21
N TYR A 28 0.64 2.97 2.42
CA TYR A 28 -0.11 1.72 2.33
C TYR A 28 -0.08 1.17 0.91
N THR A 29 0.40 -0.07 0.75
CA THR A 29 0.36 -0.75 -0.55
C THR A 29 -0.98 -1.48 -0.67
N PRO A 30 -1.86 -1.02 -1.54
CA PRO A 30 -3.20 -1.57 -1.66
C PRO A 30 -3.21 -2.90 -2.44
N TYR A 31 -4.16 -3.79 -2.13
CA TYR A 31 -4.45 -4.99 -2.93
C TYR A 31 -4.98 -4.63 -4.31
N PHE A 32 -5.76 -3.55 -4.39
CA PHE A 32 -6.17 -2.95 -5.64
C PHE A 32 -5.96 -1.44 -5.61
N GLN A 33 -5.83 -0.85 -6.79
CA GLN A 33 -5.74 0.60 -6.95
C GLN A 33 -6.60 1.05 -8.13
N ILE A 34 -6.93 2.34 -8.16
CA ILE A 34 -7.55 2.99 -9.31
C ILE A 34 -6.45 3.73 -10.06
N SER A 35 -6.06 3.21 -11.23
CA SER A 35 -4.96 3.77 -12.03
C SER A 35 -5.39 4.97 -12.85
N GLU A 36 -6.65 5.00 -13.28
CA GLU A 36 -7.24 6.08 -14.08
C GLU A 36 -8.72 6.24 -13.71
N CYS A 37 -9.22 7.47 -13.74
CA CYS A 37 -10.65 7.73 -13.60
C CYS A 37 -11.08 8.93 -14.45
N HIS A 38 -12.25 8.81 -15.06
CA HIS A 38 -12.90 9.86 -15.84
C HIS A 38 -14.30 10.10 -15.29
N PHE A 39 -14.71 11.38 -15.25
CA PHE A 39 -16.02 11.77 -14.76
C PHE A 39 -16.80 12.45 -15.89
N ARG A 40 -18.06 12.06 -16.02
CA ARG A 40 -19.05 12.70 -16.89
C ARG A 40 -20.22 13.17 -16.03
N GLN A 41 -20.72 14.34 -16.35
CA GLN A 41 -21.90 14.89 -15.69
C GLN A 41 -23.06 14.77 -16.67
N ASP A 42 -24.04 13.93 -16.28
CA ASP A 42 -25.29 13.75 -16.99
C ASP A 42 -26.44 14.01 -16.00
N ASP A 43 -27.27 13.04 -15.75
CA ASP A 43 -28.26 13.05 -14.67
C ASP A 43 -27.62 12.45 -13.40
N GLY A 44 -26.68 13.21 -12.80
CA GLY A 44 -25.76 12.76 -11.74
C GLY A 44 -24.29 12.79 -12.18
N ILE A 45 -23.43 12.16 -11.43
CA ILE A 45 -22.01 11.97 -11.78
C ILE A 45 -21.77 10.52 -12.16
N MET A 46 -21.37 10.29 -13.41
CA MET A 46 -20.86 8.99 -13.85
C MET A 46 -19.34 8.98 -13.71
N ALA A 47 -18.82 7.97 -13.06
CA ALA A 47 -17.39 7.66 -13.01
C ALA A 47 -17.10 6.44 -13.89
N GLU A 48 -16.08 6.55 -14.74
CA GLU A 48 -15.42 5.42 -15.41
C GLU A 48 -14.05 5.25 -14.77
N ALA A 49 -13.83 4.13 -14.09
CA ALA A 49 -12.61 3.87 -13.33
C ALA A 49 -11.89 2.62 -13.84
N THR A 50 -10.58 2.73 -14.03
CA THR A 50 -9.72 1.59 -14.30
C THR A 50 -9.22 1.02 -12.97
N ILE A 51 -9.82 -0.08 -12.55
CA ILE A 51 -9.43 -0.82 -11.34
C ILE A 51 -8.32 -1.78 -11.72
N GLN A 52 -7.18 -1.63 -11.06
CA GLN A 52 -6.05 -2.55 -11.18
C GLN A 52 -5.99 -3.44 -9.94
N TYR A 53 -6.09 -4.75 -10.15
CA TYR A 53 -6.00 -5.79 -9.14
C TYR A 53 -4.96 -6.82 -9.57
N GLY A 54 -3.79 -6.82 -8.92
CA GLY A 54 -2.62 -7.53 -9.42
C GLY A 54 -2.18 -7.02 -10.80
N GLU A 55 -2.00 -7.92 -11.74
CA GLU A 55 -1.66 -7.59 -13.14
C GLU A 55 -2.89 -7.24 -14.00
N LYS A 56 -4.10 -7.53 -13.50
CA LYS A 56 -5.34 -7.32 -14.24
C LYS A 56 -5.83 -5.89 -14.10
N LYS A 57 -6.14 -5.25 -15.25
CA LYS A 57 -6.83 -3.96 -15.33
C LYS A 57 -8.22 -4.17 -15.88
N THR A 58 -9.23 -3.59 -15.24
CA THR A 58 -10.63 -3.68 -15.65
C THR A 58 -11.26 -2.29 -15.56
N ILE A 59 -11.94 -1.89 -16.62
CA ILE A 59 -12.70 -0.63 -16.66
C ILE A 59 -14.11 -0.92 -16.14
N VAL A 60 -14.56 -0.13 -15.17
CA VAL A 60 -15.88 -0.21 -14.56
C VAL A 60 -16.49 1.18 -14.49
N ASP A 61 -17.76 1.28 -14.86
CA ASP A 61 -18.51 2.53 -14.80
C ASP A 61 -19.68 2.41 -13.81
N ALA A 62 -19.92 3.46 -13.08
CA ALA A 62 -21.07 3.57 -12.18
C ALA A 62 -21.47 5.03 -11.95
N ASN A 63 -22.75 5.23 -11.62
CA ASN A 63 -23.30 6.53 -11.27
C ASN A 63 -23.23 6.74 -9.75
N GLY A 64 -23.20 8.01 -9.34
CA GLY A 64 -23.26 8.43 -7.96
C GLY A 64 -23.78 9.86 -7.82
N ASN A 65 -24.10 10.25 -6.58
CA ASN A 65 -24.53 11.60 -6.25
C ASN A 65 -23.39 12.63 -6.32
N GLY A 66 -22.15 12.14 -6.27
CA GLY A 66 -20.92 12.92 -6.36
C GLY A 66 -19.76 12.06 -6.87
N ARG A 67 -18.61 12.68 -7.11
CA ARG A 67 -17.44 11.99 -7.68
C ARG A 67 -16.96 10.82 -6.82
N LEU A 68 -16.83 11.04 -5.50
CA LEU A 68 -16.39 10.00 -4.58
C LEU A 68 -17.41 8.87 -4.45
N ASP A 69 -18.71 9.20 -4.46
CA ASP A 69 -19.80 8.22 -4.42
C ASP A 69 -19.82 7.38 -5.71
N ALA A 70 -19.65 8.00 -6.87
CA ALA A 70 -19.56 7.29 -8.15
C ALA A 70 -18.39 6.30 -8.17
N ILE A 71 -17.20 6.72 -7.73
CA ILE A 71 -16.03 5.84 -7.58
C ILE A 71 -16.30 4.73 -6.55
N SER A 72 -16.92 5.04 -5.43
CA SER A 72 -17.33 4.03 -4.45
C SER A 72 -18.22 2.96 -5.07
N ASN A 73 -19.16 3.37 -5.93
CA ASN A 73 -20.05 2.45 -6.62
C ASN A 73 -19.34 1.59 -7.69
N THR A 74 -18.31 2.11 -8.38
CA THR A 74 -17.47 1.26 -9.27
C THR A 74 -16.76 0.17 -8.47
N ILE A 75 -16.21 0.50 -7.30
CA ILE A 75 -15.53 -0.46 -6.43
C ILE A 75 -16.50 -1.52 -5.92
N LYS A 76 -17.67 -1.11 -5.41
CA LYS A 76 -18.72 -2.02 -4.95
C LYS A 76 -19.16 -2.99 -6.04
N GLN A 77 -19.36 -2.48 -7.25
CA GLN A 77 -19.76 -3.28 -8.42
C GLN A 77 -18.69 -4.27 -8.83
N TYR A 78 -17.41 -3.85 -8.86
CA TYR A 78 -16.31 -4.70 -9.29
C TYR A 78 -16.06 -5.88 -8.33
N PHE A 79 -16.05 -5.61 -7.01
CA PHE A 79 -15.76 -6.62 -6.00
C PHE A 79 -17.00 -7.34 -5.45
N GLY A 80 -18.21 -6.88 -5.78
CA GLY A 80 -19.46 -7.44 -5.22
C GLY A 80 -19.58 -7.20 -3.71
N ILE A 81 -18.99 -6.13 -3.17
CA ILE A 81 -18.98 -5.78 -1.75
C ILE A 81 -19.95 -4.64 -1.43
N THR A 82 -20.38 -4.58 -0.18
CA THR A 82 -21.27 -3.53 0.31
C THR A 82 -20.63 -2.80 1.48
N TYR A 83 -20.66 -1.50 1.47
CA TYR A 83 -20.28 -0.62 2.57
C TYR A 83 -20.93 0.74 2.39
N GLU A 84 -20.96 1.53 3.45
CA GLU A 84 -21.48 2.89 3.43
C GLU A 84 -20.33 3.89 3.64
N LEU A 85 -20.33 4.99 2.90
CA LEU A 85 -19.46 6.14 3.17
C LEU A 85 -20.00 6.84 4.42
N SER A 86 -19.29 6.75 5.52
CA SER A 86 -19.71 7.30 6.82
C SER A 86 -19.11 8.67 7.11
N THR A 87 -17.90 8.93 6.63
CA THR A 87 -17.21 10.20 6.88
C THR A 87 -16.34 10.54 5.66
N TYR A 88 -16.33 11.84 5.35
CA TYR A 88 -15.43 12.39 4.34
C TYR A 88 -14.97 13.78 4.80
N GLU A 89 -13.67 13.96 4.91
CA GLU A 89 -13.03 15.23 5.25
C GLU A 89 -11.84 15.48 4.36
N GLU A 90 -11.62 16.74 3.98
CA GLU A 90 -10.47 17.15 3.17
C GLU A 90 -9.94 18.51 3.62
N HIS A 91 -8.62 18.69 3.50
CA HIS A 91 -8.00 19.99 3.76
C HIS A 91 -6.65 20.12 3.03
N ALA A 92 -6.28 21.35 2.74
CA ALA A 92 -4.97 21.67 2.20
C ALA A 92 -3.90 21.62 3.29
N LEU A 93 -2.75 21.03 3.01
CA LEU A 93 -1.63 20.94 3.95
C LEU A 93 -0.76 22.21 3.96
N SER A 94 -0.84 23.02 2.91
CA SER A 94 -0.08 24.28 2.78
C SER A 94 -0.87 25.30 1.97
N HIS A 95 -0.35 26.52 1.89
CA HIS A 95 -0.93 27.57 1.07
C HIS A 95 -0.22 27.66 -0.28
N GLY A 96 -0.97 27.96 -1.35
CA GLY A 96 -0.44 28.15 -2.70
C GLY A 96 -0.93 27.13 -3.71
N SER A 97 -0.60 27.35 -4.99
CA SER A 97 -1.08 26.54 -6.12
C SER A 97 -0.47 25.13 -6.20
N SER A 98 0.63 24.87 -5.51
CA SER A 98 1.28 23.56 -5.40
C SER A 98 1.05 22.91 -4.02
N SER A 99 0.00 23.32 -3.32
CA SER A 99 -0.38 22.74 -2.03
C SER A 99 -0.87 21.32 -2.22
N LYS A 100 -0.34 20.38 -1.44
CA LYS A 100 -0.91 19.05 -1.34
C LYS A 100 -2.20 19.09 -0.52
N ALA A 101 -3.17 18.31 -0.94
CA ALA A 101 -4.39 18.06 -0.20
C ALA A 101 -4.29 16.73 0.54
N MET A 102 -4.87 16.69 1.73
CA MET A 102 -5.08 15.49 2.52
C MET A 102 -6.58 15.20 2.55
N ALA A 103 -6.97 13.98 2.26
CA ALA A 103 -8.33 13.50 2.40
C ALA A 103 -8.40 12.35 3.38
N TYR A 104 -9.49 12.28 4.13
CA TYR A 104 -9.82 11.19 5.05
C TYR A 104 -11.19 10.62 4.67
N VAL A 105 -11.25 9.31 4.52
CA VAL A 105 -12.50 8.60 4.20
C VAL A 105 -12.75 7.54 5.25
N GLY A 106 -13.91 7.58 5.86
CA GLY A 106 -14.45 6.54 6.72
C GLY A 106 -15.54 5.76 5.99
N ILE A 107 -15.47 4.44 6.05
CA ILE A 107 -16.53 3.56 5.58
C ILE A 107 -17.00 2.65 6.70
N THR A 108 -18.30 2.30 6.67
CA THR A 108 -18.90 1.35 7.60
C THR A 108 -19.26 0.07 6.84
N HIS A 109 -18.79 -1.07 7.33
CA HIS A 109 -19.08 -2.38 6.80
C HIS A 109 -19.31 -3.36 7.96
N ASP A 110 -20.43 -4.09 7.95
CA ASP A 110 -20.84 -5.01 9.03
C ASP A 110 -20.79 -4.37 10.44
N GLY A 111 -21.20 -3.11 10.54
CA GLY A 111 -21.22 -2.36 11.79
C GLY A 111 -19.85 -1.92 12.32
N LYS A 112 -18.78 -2.12 11.55
CA LYS A 112 -17.42 -1.68 11.88
C LYS A 112 -16.99 -0.54 10.97
N ASN A 113 -16.19 0.37 11.53
CA ASN A 113 -15.64 1.50 10.78
C ASN A 113 -14.21 1.20 10.33
N TYR A 114 -13.94 1.47 9.05
CA TYR A 114 -12.63 1.39 8.43
C TYR A 114 -12.24 2.76 7.87
N TRP A 115 -11.00 3.14 8.08
CA TRP A 115 -10.51 4.46 7.72
C TRP A 115 -9.38 4.39 6.72
N GLY A 116 -9.39 5.31 5.78
CA GLY A 116 -8.29 5.57 4.87
C GLY A 116 -7.92 7.04 4.85
N ALA A 117 -6.68 7.32 4.51
CA ALA A 117 -6.19 8.65 4.21
C ALA A 117 -5.45 8.63 2.87
N GLY A 118 -5.45 9.75 2.18
CA GLY A 118 -4.76 9.92 0.91
C GLY A 118 -4.23 11.33 0.76
N MET A 119 -3.10 11.47 0.10
CA MET A 119 -2.44 12.73 -0.15
C MET A 119 -2.11 12.86 -1.63
N ASP A 120 -2.48 13.97 -2.25
CA ASP A 120 -2.15 14.29 -3.64
C ASP A 120 -2.24 15.82 -3.84
N GLU A 121 -1.70 16.34 -4.93
CA GLU A 121 -1.91 17.74 -5.35
C GLU A 121 -3.35 17.94 -5.85
N ASP A 122 -3.98 16.90 -6.39
CA ASP A 122 -5.38 16.86 -6.78
C ASP A 122 -6.22 16.30 -5.65
N ILE A 123 -7.16 17.11 -5.13
CA ILE A 123 -8.05 16.73 -4.02
C ILE A 123 -8.91 15.50 -4.34
N ILE A 124 -9.31 15.33 -5.61
CA ILE A 124 -10.09 14.18 -6.04
C ILE A 124 -9.25 12.90 -6.00
N LYS A 125 -7.98 12.99 -6.44
CA LYS A 125 -7.04 11.86 -6.33
C LYS A 125 -6.74 11.53 -4.87
N ALA A 126 -6.51 12.54 -4.02
CA ALA A 126 -6.34 12.32 -2.57
C ALA A 126 -7.54 11.58 -1.98
N SER A 127 -8.77 11.98 -2.35
CA SER A 127 -10.01 11.35 -1.89
C SER A 127 -10.17 9.91 -2.39
N ILE A 128 -9.83 9.65 -3.65
CA ILE A 128 -9.83 8.30 -4.23
C ILE A 128 -8.80 7.41 -3.52
N HIS A 129 -7.59 7.90 -3.29
CA HIS A 129 -6.57 7.18 -2.53
C HIS A 129 -7.06 6.84 -1.12
N ALA A 130 -7.66 7.80 -0.41
CA ALA A 130 -8.24 7.58 0.92
C ALA A 130 -9.31 6.48 0.90
N LEU A 131 -10.23 6.50 -0.08
CA LEU A 131 -11.26 5.49 -0.24
C LEU A 131 -10.66 4.11 -0.53
N VAL A 132 -9.69 4.03 -1.44
CA VAL A 132 -8.99 2.79 -1.77
C VAL A 132 -8.32 2.19 -0.54
N VAL A 133 -7.64 3.01 0.27
CA VAL A 133 -7.02 2.56 1.54
C VAL A 133 -8.07 2.04 2.52
N ALA A 134 -9.20 2.73 2.68
CA ALA A 134 -10.27 2.28 3.57
C ALA A 134 -10.86 0.93 3.14
N VAL A 135 -11.17 0.78 1.84
CA VAL A 135 -11.75 -0.47 1.28
C VAL A 135 -10.77 -1.63 1.35
N ASN A 136 -9.47 -1.40 1.09
CA ASN A 136 -8.45 -2.44 1.20
C ASN A 136 -8.29 -3.01 2.62
N LYS A 137 -8.84 -2.35 3.64
CA LYS A 137 -8.85 -2.84 5.03
C LYS A 137 -10.08 -3.71 5.36
N LEU A 138 -11.01 -3.88 4.43
CA LEU A 138 -12.16 -4.77 4.62
C LEU A 138 -11.72 -6.23 4.72
N PRO A 139 -12.40 -7.06 5.54
CA PRO A 139 -12.05 -8.47 5.70
C PRO A 139 -12.07 -9.26 4.39
N GLU A 140 -12.95 -8.92 3.45
CA GLU A 140 -13.05 -9.57 2.14
C GLU A 140 -11.81 -9.32 1.29
N MET A 141 -11.19 -8.13 1.43
CA MET A 141 -9.98 -7.76 0.71
C MET A 141 -8.72 -8.36 1.34
N THR A 142 -8.77 -8.69 2.64
CA THR A 142 -7.63 -9.23 3.39
C THR A 142 -7.63 -10.76 3.49
N LYS A 143 -8.73 -11.43 3.11
CA LYS A 143 -8.87 -12.90 3.19
C LYS A 143 -8.08 -13.66 2.13
N ASP A 144 -7.67 -13.03 1.05
CA ASP A 144 -6.77 -13.65 0.08
C ASP A 144 -5.34 -13.65 0.63
N ASP A 145 -5.02 -14.65 1.45
CA ASP A 145 -3.66 -14.93 1.95
C ASP A 145 -2.62 -15.02 0.81
N ASN A 146 -3.05 -15.26 -0.41
CA ASN A 146 -2.20 -15.29 -1.60
C ASN A 146 -1.50 -13.95 -1.90
N HIS A 147 -2.14 -12.78 -1.62
CA HIS A 147 -1.52 -11.48 -1.91
C HIS A 147 -0.48 -11.02 -0.89
N GLN A 148 -0.58 -11.46 0.37
CA GLN A 148 0.50 -11.24 1.34
C GLN A 148 1.74 -12.06 0.98
N ASP A 149 1.54 -13.28 0.47
CA ASP A 149 2.63 -14.11 -0.04
C ASP A 149 3.25 -13.49 -1.30
N ASP A 150 2.46 -12.91 -2.21
CA ASP A 150 2.95 -12.25 -3.43
C ASP A 150 3.85 -11.05 -3.13
N ARG A 151 3.53 -10.24 -2.12
CA ARG A 151 4.40 -9.11 -1.70
C ARG A 151 5.71 -9.60 -1.11
N LEU A 152 5.63 -10.57 -0.20
CA LEU A 152 6.83 -11.18 0.37
C LEU A 152 7.68 -11.82 -0.75
N VAL A 153 7.04 -12.57 -1.64
CA VAL A 153 7.71 -13.19 -2.80
C VAL A 153 8.38 -12.13 -3.66
N SER A 154 7.69 -11.02 -3.96
CA SER A 154 8.25 -9.90 -4.73
C SER A 154 9.45 -9.27 -4.04
N MET A 155 9.39 -9.02 -2.72
CA MET A 155 10.51 -8.51 -1.93
C MET A 155 11.69 -9.48 -1.90
N LEU A 156 11.42 -10.77 -1.71
CA LEU A 156 12.47 -11.80 -1.71
C LEU A 156 13.08 -11.98 -3.09
N ASN A 157 12.30 -11.89 -4.17
CA ASN A 157 12.80 -11.90 -5.54
C ASN A 157 13.68 -10.67 -5.83
N TYR A 158 13.27 -9.48 -5.34
CA TYR A 158 14.10 -8.28 -5.45
C TYR A 158 15.45 -8.45 -4.75
N ILE A 159 15.48 -9.01 -3.54
CA ILE A 159 16.73 -9.37 -2.84
C ILE A 159 17.56 -10.35 -3.67
N GLN A 160 16.94 -11.38 -4.25
CA GLN A 160 17.64 -12.39 -5.04
C GLN A 160 18.25 -11.83 -6.34
N THR A 161 17.54 -10.90 -6.98
CA THR A 161 17.98 -10.28 -8.23
C THR A 161 19.08 -9.23 -7.99
N ASN A 162 18.94 -8.44 -6.92
CA ASN A 162 19.81 -7.31 -6.61
C ASN A 162 20.78 -7.60 -5.44
N TYR A 163 21.08 -8.87 -5.15
CA TYR A 163 21.82 -9.31 -3.96
C TYR A 163 23.16 -8.61 -3.73
N GLN A 164 23.80 -8.09 -4.77
CA GLN A 164 25.09 -7.41 -4.68
C GLN A 164 24.98 -6.03 -4.03
N THR A 165 23.94 -5.26 -4.38
CA THR A 165 23.79 -3.84 -4.05
C THR A 165 22.53 -3.54 -3.22
N VAL A 166 21.69 -4.52 -2.95
CA VAL A 166 20.42 -4.30 -2.23
C VAL A 166 20.64 -3.79 -0.82
N THR A 167 19.93 -2.70 -0.49
CA THR A 167 19.82 -2.09 0.84
C THR A 167 18.36 -1.98 1.22
N LEU A 168 18.05 -1.71 2.50
CA LEU A 168 16.68 -1.38 2.93
C LEU A 168 16.19 -0.09 2.26
N GLU A 169 17.08 0.90 2.09
CA GLU A 169 16.79 2.15 1.40
C GLU A 169 16.31 1.91 -0.05
N ASN A 170 17.07 1.15 -0.84
CA ASN A 170 16.68 0.81 -2.23
C ASN A 170 15.36 0.03 -2.29
N MET A 171 15.11 -0.83 -1.30
CA MET A 171 13.84 -1.53 -1.19
C MET A 171 12.70 -0.58 -0.81
N ALA A 172 12.93 0.37 0.10
CA ALA A 172 11.97 1.38 0.50
C ALA A 172 11.52 2.21 -0.70
N GLU A 173 12.45 2.67 -1.53
CA GLU A 173 12.17 3.38 -2.78
C GLU A 173 11.40 2.50 -3.78
N GLN A 174 11.86 1.26 -4.01
CA GLN A 174 11.26 0.35 -4.99
C GLN A 174 9.82 -0.04 -4.64
N PHE A 175 9.54 -0.29 -3.36
CA PHE A 175 8.23 -0.74 -2.91
C PHE A 175 7.36 0.40 -2.36
N HIS A 176 7.86 1.64 -2.37
CA HIS A 176 7.19 2.83 -1.81
C HIS A 176 6.75 2.64 -0.35
N LEU A 177 7.67 2.09 0.45
CA LEU A 177 7.46 1.76 1.87
C LEU A 177 8.62 2.31 2.70
N SER A 178 8.42 2.44 4.02
CA SER A 178 9.52 2.81 4.91
C SER A 178 10.45 1.61 5.19
N GLU A 179 11.73 1.89 5.44
CA GLU A 179 12.71 0.88 5.83
C GLU A 179 12.30 0.08 7.08
N PRO A 180 11.82 0.73 8.17
CA PRO A 180 11.34 0.03 9.36
C PRO A 180 10.19 -0.94 9.06
N TYR A 181 9.24 -0.51 8.21
CA TYR A 181 8.13 -1.36 7.80
C TYR A 181 8.63 -2.59 7.03
N ILE A 182 9.47 -2.42 6.01
CA ILE A 182 10.04 -3.54 5.22
C ILE A 182 10.79 -4.51 6.13
N SER A 183 11.63 -3.99 7.01
CA SER A 183 12.41 -4.81 7.94
C SER A 183 11.52 -5.67 8.84
N LYS A 184 10.49 -5.04 9.44
CA LYS A 184 9.49 -5.72 10.27
C LYS A 184 8.68 -6.72 9.46
N TYR A 185 8.14 -6.30 8.31
CA TYR A 185 7.30 -7.12 7.45
C TYR A 185 8.01 -8.40 6.99
N ILE A 186 9.23 -8.29 6.48
CA ILE A 186 10.02 -9.45 6.06
C ILE A 186 10.23 -10.40 7.24
N LYS A 187 10.60 -9.87 8.40
CA LYS A 187 10.84 -10.69 9.61
C LYS A 187 9.58 -11.40 10.08
N ASP A 188 8.46 -10.68 10.17
CA ASP A 188 7.19 -11.23 10.66
C ASP A 188 6.63 -12.31 9.73
N LYS A 189 6.79 -12.14 8.41
CA LYS A 189 6.23 -13.04 7.40
C LYS A 189 7.15 -14.21 7.04
N SER A 190 8.47 -14.02 7.00
CA SER A 190 9.42 -15.06 6.62
C SER A 190 10.14 -15.72 7.81
N GLY A 191 10.00 -15.16 9.01
CA GLY A 191 10.74 -15.59 10.20
C GLY A 191 12.23 -15.20 10.20
N LYS A 192 12.72 -14.54 9.13
CA LYS A 192 14.12 -14.11 8.98
C LYS A 192 14.21 -12.62 8.72
N THR A 193 15.26 -12.00 9.20
CA THR A 193 15.53 -10.59 8.93
C THR A 193 15.96 -10.36 7.48
N PHE A 194 15.82 -9.11 7.00
CA PHE A 194 16.35 -8.68 5.70
C PHE A 194 17.83 -9.06 5.54
N GLY A 195 18.66 -8.76 6.54
CA GLY A 195 20.09 -9.09 6.52
C GLY A 195 20.37 -10.59 6.37
N GLU A 196 19.58 -11.45 7.03
CA GLU A 196 19.71 -12.90 6.90
C GLU A 196 19.33 -13.40 5.50
N HIS A 197 18.30 -12.81 4.86
CA HIS A 197 17.95 -13.13 3.47
C HIS A 197 19.05 -12.72 2.50
N VAL A 198 19.61 -11.51 2.64
CA VAL A 198 20.73 -11.03 1.81
C VAL A 198 21.95 -11.92 1.98
N ALA A 199 22.37 -12.20 3.23
CA ALA A 199 23.50 -13.06 3.53
C ALA A 199 23.32 -14.47 2.97
N HIS A 200 22.12 -15.06 3.13
CA HIS A 200 21.79 -16.37 2.57
C HIS A 200 21.91 -16.39 1.04
N THR A 201 21.38 -15.37 0.37
CA THR A 201 21.44 -15.26 -1.09
C THR A 201 22.86 -15.11 -1.59
N ARG A 202 23.67 -14.24 -0.96
CA ARG A 202 25.10 -14.06 -1.28
C ARG A 202 25.88 -15.36 -1.10
N MET A 203 25.68 -16.06 0.01
CA MET A 203 26.32 -17.34 0.30
C MET A 203 25.93 -18.42 -0.72
N LYS A 204 24.66 -18.49 -1.11
CA LYS A 204 24.16 -19.43 -2.12
C LYS A 204 24.82 -19.16 -3.48
N ARG A 205 24.95 -17.89 -3.87
CA ARG A 205 25.61 -17.48 -5.12
C ARG A 205 27.09 -17.77 -5.10
N ALA A 206 27.81 -17.45 -4.02
CA ALA A 206 29.24 -17.76 -3.84
C ALA A 206 29.49 -19.26 -3.96
N LYS A 207 28.71 -20.11 -3.29
CA LYS A 207 28.78 -21.57 -3.42
C LYS A 207 28.62 -22.07 -4.87
N THR A 208 27.69 -21.45 -5.61
CA THR A 208 27.44 -21.81 -7.01
C THR A 208 28.63 -21.43 -7.90
N LEU A 209 29.18 -20.23 -7.71
CA LEU A 209 30.34 -19.75 -8.47
C LEU A 209 31.61 -20.62 -8.22
N LEU A 210 31.83 -21.01 -6.96
CA LEU A 210 32.94 -21.92 -6.61
C LEU A 210 32.78 -23.32 -7.20
N LYS A 211 31.56 -23.89 -7.20
CA LYS A 211 31.28 -25.21 -7.78
C LYS A 211 31.47 -25.25 -9.29
N ASN A 212 31.16 -24.14 -9.98
CA ASN A 212 31.30 -24.06 -11.43
C ASN A 212 32.74 -23.80 -11.89
N GLY A 213 33.70 -23.69 -10.96
CA GLY A 213 35.14 -23.57 -11.26
C GLY A 213 35.59 -22.28 -11.94
N ASN A 214 34.71 -21.28 -12.04
CA ASN A 214 34.95 -20.05 -12.80
C ASN A 214 35.59 -18.92 -11.98
N MET A 215 35.68 -19.05 -10.63
CA MET A 215 36.25 -18.02 -9.75
C MET A 215 36.97 -18.64 -8.54
N THR A 216 38.02 -17.96 -8.08
CA THR A 216 38.70 -18.26 -6.81
C THR A 216 38.02 -17.54 -5.66
N VAL A 217 38.31 -17.97 -4.41
CA VAL A 217 37.75 -17.34 -3.19
C VAL A 217 38.11 -15.85 -3.11
N GLU A 218 39.22 -15.43 -3.69
CA GLU A 218 39.70 -14.05 -3.71
C GLU A 218 38.89 -13.15 -4.67
N ASN A 219 38.16 -13.73 -5.63
CA ASN A 219 37.40 -13.03 -6.67
C ASN A 219 35.86 -13.07 -6.45
N ILE A 220 35.40 -13.56 -5.29
CA ILE A 220 34.00 -13.63 -4.88
C ILE A 220 33.75 -12.66 -3.73
#